data_a0ec645c8d40f5c72fec5ee2bec93e9b
#
_entry.id   a0ec645c8d40f5c72fec5ee2bec93e9b
#
_cell.length_a   1.000
_cell.length_b   1.000
_cell.length_c   1.000
_cell.angle_alpha   90.00
_cell.angle_beta   90.00
_cell.angle_gamma   90.00
#
_symmetry.space_group_name_H-M   'P 1'
#
loop_
_entity.id
_entity.type
_entity.pdbx_description
1 polymer ?
#
loop_
_entity_poly.entity_id
_entity_poly.type
_entity_poly.pdbx_seq_one_letter_code
_entity_poly.pdbx_strand_id
1 'polypeptide(L)'
;IKNAQYRYIDHLASFIPSKTKTILDVGCGIGGNTSFLLKKGYSLEALSPDSYQKSVIKEKFNRDVTFHHCKFENFKPETLFDLIFESESVCYIDIDKGFKKAREALKEGGYLLASDYFVFFKDHSNSLHFKSSHDMDTYLNSAKENGFNLIKQYDQTENTMLTLDYANYFIERFI
;
A
#
# COMPACT_ATOMS: atom_id res chain seq x y z
N ILE A 1 12.35 16.00 -1.22
CA ILE A 1 11.10 15.21 -1.11
C ILE A 1 10.91 14.38 -2.36
N LYS A 2 10.77 14.95 -3.58
CA LYS A 2 10.51 14.19 -4.82
C LYS A 2 11.53 13.05 -5.07
N ASN A 3 12.83 13.29 -4.83
CA ASN A 3 13.86 12.25 -5.00
C ASN A 3 13.73 11.12 -3.96
N ALA A 4 13.33 11.42 -2.73
CA ALA A 4 13.10 10.41 -1.70
C ALA A 4 11.89 9.53 -2.07
N GLN A 5 10.78 10.14 -2.48
CA GLN A 5 9.60 9.41 -2.95
C GLN A 5 9.91 8.52 -4.16
N TYR A 6 10.73 9.01 -5.11
CA TYR A 6 11.14 8.22 -6.26
C TYR A 6 11.97 7.01 -5.84
N ARG A 7 12.97 7.19 -4.94
CA ARG A 7 13.79 6.09 -4.42
C ARG A 7 12.94 5.05 -3.68
N TYR A 8 11.98 5.51 -2.89
CA TYR A 8 11.07 4.65 -2.16
C TYR A 8 10.26 3.75 -3.09
N ILE A 9 9.58 4.34 -4.08
CA ILE A 9 8.78 3.53 -5.01
C ILE A 9 9.65 2.65 -5.92
N ASP A 10 10.82 3.10 -6.32
CA ASP A 10 11.76 2.29 -7.11
C ASP A 10 12.26 1.08 -6.31
N HIS A 11 12.52 1.28 -5.01
CA HIS A 11 12.85 0.20 -4.10
C HIS A 11 11.68 -0.80 -3.96
N LEU A 12 10.45 -0.32 -3.69
CA LEU A 12 9.28 -1.19 -3.63
C LEU A 12 9.06 -1.95 -4.94
N ALA A 13 9.22 -1.28 -6.07
CA ALA A 13 9.08 -1.91 -7.38
C ALA A 13 10.11 -3.02 -7.64
N SER A 14 11.26 -2.99 -6.96
CA SER A 14 12.27 -4.06 -7.05
C SER A 14 11.80 -5.39 -6.45
N PHE A 15 10.75 -5.39 -5.62
CA PHE A 15 10.13 -6.59 -5.07
C PHE A 15 9.02 -7.16 -5.97
N ILE A 16 8.59 -6.43 -6.99
CA ILE A 16 7.55 -6.89 -7.92
C ILE A 16 8.11 -8.05 -8.76
N PRO A 17 7.47 -9.23 -8.74
CA PRO A 17 7.91 -10.36 -9.55
C PRO A 17 7.91 -10.03 -11.04
N SER A 18 8.92 -10.50 -11.78
CA SER A 18 9.12 -10.19 -13.19
C SER A 18 7.98 -10.62 -14.12
N LYS A 19 7.18 -11.59 -13.71
CA LYS A 19 6.00 -12.08 -14.45
C LYS A 19 4.76 -11.21 -14.29
N THR A 20 4.77 -10.23 -13.36
CA THR A 20 3.64 -9.33 -13.08
C THR A 20 3.35 -8.46 -14.29
N LYS A 21 2.07 -8.34 -14.64
CA LYS A 21 1.56 -7.48 -15.71
C LYS A 21 0.47 -6.54 -15.22
N THR A 22 -0.45 -7.05 -14.41
CA THR A 22 -1.62 -6.32 -13.92
C THR A 22 -1.50 -6.08 -12.43
N ILE A 23 -1.69 -4.82 -12.00
CA ILE A 23 -1.55 -4.39 -10.61
C ILE A 23 -2.81 -3.62 -10.18
N LEU A 24 -3.32 -3.93 -8.98
CA LEU A 24 -4.27 -3.09 -8.27
C LEU A 24 -3.52 -2.26 -7.23
N ASP A 25 -3.51 -0.93 -7.42
CA ASP A 25 -2.91 0.04 -6.49
C ASP A 25 -3.95 0.45 -5.44
N VAL A 26 -3.86 -0.13 -4.25
CA VAL A 26 -4.81 0.03 -3.16
C VAL A 26 -4.40 1.19 -2.26
N GLY A 27 -5.27 2.19 -2.13
CA GLY A 27 -4.93 3.43 -1.44
C GLY A 27 -3.99 4.31 -2.25
N CYS A 28 -4.26 4.42 -3.55
CA CYS A 28 -3.40 5.04 -4.56
C CYS A 28 -3.05 6.53 -4.33
N GLY A 29 -3.66 7.18 -3.34
CA GLY A 29 -3.48 8.60 -3.08
C GLY A 29 -3.77 9.45 -4.31
N ILE A 30 -2.92 10.41 -4.61
CA ILE A 30 -2.99 11.25 -5.81
C ILE A 30 -2.22 10.65 -7.00
N GLY A 31 -1.98 9.34 -6.98
CA GLY A 31 -1.40 8.57 -8.08
C GLY A 31 0.10 8.78 -8.29
N GLY A 32 0.87 8.93 -7.22
CA GLY A 32 2.33 8.97 -7.29
C GLY A 32 2.90 7.63 -7.73
N ASN A 33 2.58 6.57 -6.98
CA ASN A 33 2.97 5.19 -7.26
C ASN A 33 2.36 4.69 -8.56
N THR A 34 1.07 4.95 -8.79
CA THR A 34 0.37 4.64 -10.04
C THR A 34 1.12 5.17 -11.25
N SER A 35 1.54 6.46 -11.22
CA SER A 35 2.29 7.08 -12.32
C SER A 35 3.64 6.41 -12.58
N PHE A 36 4.34 6.03 -11.50
CA PHE A 36 5.62 5.35 -11.60
C PHE A 36 5.48 3.95 -12.20
N LEU A 37 4.52 3.17 -11.71
CA LEU A 37 4.28 1.80 -12.16
C LEU A 37 3.79 1.75 -13.62
N LEU A 38 2.93 2.69 -14.04
CA LEU A 38 2.56 2.84 -15.46
C LEU A 38 3.78 3.06 -16.36
N LYS A 39 4.71 3.94 -15.94
CA LYS A 39 5.96 4.20 -16.72
C LYS A 39 6.88 2.98 -16.78
N LYS A 40 6.79 2.06 -15.82
CA LYS A 40 7.48 0.76 -15.84
C LYS A 40 6.79 -0.26 -16.77
N GLY A 41 5.62 0.06 -17.32
CA GLY A 41 4.90 -0.76 -18.30
C GLY A 41 3.85 -1.70 -17.71
N TYR A 42 3.48 -1.53 -16.43
CA TYR A 42 2.39 -2.30 -15.81
C TYR A 42 1.02 -1.76 -16.24
N SER A 43 0.04 -2.65 -16.36
CA SER A 43 -1.38 -2.28 -16.46
C SER A 43 -1.93 -2.05 -15.06
N LEU A 44 -2.53 -0.88 -14.82
CA LEU A 44 -2.95 -0.45 -13.49
C LEU A 44 -4.45 -0.23 -13.38
N GLU A 45 -5.01 -0.69 -12.25
CA GLU A 45 -6.25 -0.17 -11.71
C GLU A 45 -5.93 0.45 -10.33
N ALA A 46 -6.63 1.52 -9.98
CA ALA A 46 -6.39 2.26 -8.75
C ALA A 46 -7.66 2.30 -7.90
N LEU A 47 -7.49 2.24 -6.59
CA LEU A 47 -8.59 2.19 -5.64
C LEU A 47 -8.37 3.14 -4.48
N SER A 48 -9.41 3.91 -4.15
CA SER A 48 -9.48 4.71 -2.92
C SER A 48 -10.93 5.09 -2.58
N PRO A 49 -11.31 5.19 -1.30
CA PRO A 49 -12.60 5.71 -0.89
C PRO A 49 -12.71 7.24 -0.95
N ASP A 50 -11.60 7.94 -1.19
CA ASP A 50 -11.53 9.40 -1.14
C ASP A 50 -11.98 10.04 -2.47
N SER A 51 -12.95 10.96 -2.38
CA SER A 51 -13.54 11.62 -3.56
C SER A 51 -12.60 12.64 -4.22
N TYR A 52 -11.72 13.29 -3.45
CA TYR A 52 -10.73 14.19 -4.00
C TYR A 52 -9.68 13.41 -4.80
N GLN A 53 -9.18 12.30 -4.23
CA GLN A 53 -8.24 11.42 -4.92
C GLN A 53 -8.85 10.88 -6.22
N LYS A 54 -10.14 10.52 -6.21
CA LYS A 54 -10.88 10.13 -7.42
C LYS A 54 -10.81 11.19 -8.51
N SER A 55 -11.07 12.47 -8.17
CA SER A 55 -11.03 13.55 -9.16
C SER A 55 -9.62 13.75 -9.73
N VAL A 56 -8.58 13.74 -8.87
CA VAL A 56 -7.18 13.86 -9.27
C VAL A 56 -6.74 12.71 -10.19
N ILE A 57 -7.07 11.46 -9.84
CA ILE A 57 -6.71 10.29 -10.64
C ILE A 57 -7.38 10.35 -12.02
N LYS A 58 -8.67 10.69 -12.06
CA LYS A 58 -9.41 10.81 -13.32
C LYS A 58 -8.85 11.90 -14.23
N GLU A 59 -8.49 13.05 -13.67
CA GLU A 59 -7.88 14.14 -14.42
C GLU A 59 -6.48 13.74 -14.95
N LYS A 60 -5.66 13.13 -14.07
CA LYS A 60 -4.26 12.82 -14.35
C LYS A 60 -4.07 11.67 -15.34
N PHE A 61 -4.89 10.64 -15.28
CA PHE A 61 -4.71 9.42 -16.04
C PHE A 61 -5.81 9.14 -17.08
N ASN A 62 -6.91 9.92 -17.03
CA ASN A 62 -8.03 9.79 -17.95
C ASN A 62 -8.50 8.33 -18.08
N ARG A 63 -8.27 7.68 -19.23
CA ARG A 63 -8.66 6.29 -19.52
C ARG A 63 -7.53 5.27 -19.31
N ASP A 64 -6.33 5.73 -19.00
CA ASP A 64 -5.16 4.85 -18.81
C ASP A 64 -5.21 4.07 -17.50
N VAL A 65 -6.04 4.53 -16.54
CA VAL A 65 -6.24 3.90 -15.23
C VAL A 65 -7.71 3.81 -14.91
N THR A 66 -8.22 2.61 -14.69
CA THR A 66 -9.54 2.40 -14.11
C THR A 66 -9.49 2.74 -12.62
N PHE A 67 -10.38 3.62 -12.17
CA PHE A 67 -10.45 4.02 -10.76
C PHE A 67 -11.69 3.49 -10.07
N HIS A 68 -11.51 2.77 -8.97
CA HIS A 68 -12.54 2.23 -8.11
C HIS A 68 -12.75 3.11 -6.88
N HIS A 69 -13.91 3.74 -6.77
CA HIS A 69 -14.25 4.62 -5.65
C HIS A 69 -14.92 3.83 -4.53
N CYS A 70 -14.13 3.10 -3.77
CA CYS A 70 -14.62 2.30 -2.64
C CYS A 70 -13.49 2.03 -1.64
N LYS A 71 -13.83 1.52 -0.45
CA LYS A 71 -12.87 0.86 0.44
C LYS A 71 -12.46 -0.47 -0.15
N PHE A 72 -11.24 -0.92 0.13
CA PHE A 72 -10.73 -2.19 -0.40
C PHE A 72 -11.59 -3.38 0.00
N GLU A 73 -12.08 -3.42 1.22
CA GLU A 73 -12.95 -4.47 1.74
C GLU A 73 -14.27 -4.61 0.95
N ASN A 74 -14.69 -3.53 0.29
CA ASN A 74 -15.92 -3.46 -0.51
C ASN A 74 -15.66 -3.59 -2.02
N PHE A 75 -14.41 -3.73 -2.43
CA PHE A 75 -14.03 -3.87 -3.82
C PHE A 75 -14.64 -5.14 -4.43
N LYS A 76 -15.17 -5.01 -5.63
CA LYS A 76 -15.70 -6.13 -6.42
C LYS A 76 -14.84 -6.26 -7.68
N PRO A 77 -13.90 -7.20 -7.74
CA PRO A 77 -13.04 -7.36 -8.90
C PRO A 77 -13.84 -7.87 -10.10
N GLU A 78 -13.77 -7.15 -11.23
CA GLU A 78 -14.27 -7.64 -12.52
C GLU A 78 -13.20 -8.45 -13.25
N THR A 79 -11.93 -8.19 -12.93
CA THR A 79 -10.74 -8.90 -13.42
C THR A 79 -9.84 -9.27 -12.26
N LEU A 80 -9.01 -10.29 -12.43
CA LEU A 80 -8.03 -10.69 -11.43
C LEU A 80 -6.66 -10.09 -11.72
N PHE A 81 -5.92 -9.79 -10.67
CA PHE A 81 -4.61 -9.13 -10.73
C PHE A 81 -3.47 -10.11 -10.47
N ASP A 82 -2.30 -9.83 -11.07
CA ASP A 82 -1.07 -10.53 -10.74
C ASP A 82 -0.49 -10.05 -9.40
N LEU A 83 -0.74 -8.76 -9.08
CA LEU A 83 -0.25 -8.12 -7.86
C LEU A 83 -1.31 -7.16 -7.28
N ILE A 84 -1.49 -7.22 -5.98
CA ILE A 84 -2.07 -6.13 -5.18
C ILE A 84 -0.92 -5.37 -4.55
N PHE A 85 -0.92 -4.04 -4.72
CA PHE A 85 0.10 -3.14 -4.24
C PHE A 85 -0.50 -2.21 -3.18
N GLU A 86 -0.02 -2.31 -1.95
CA GLU A 86 -0.44 -1.53 -0.79
C GLU A 86 0.77 -0.75 -0.25
N SER A 87 0.77 0.55 -0.45
CA SER A 87 1.86 1.42 0.00
C SER A 87 1.29 2.56 0.84
N GLU A 88 1.61 2.58 2.14
CA GLU A 88 1.11 3.57 3.11
C GLU A 88 -0.43 3.56 3.21
N SER A 89 -1.05 2.39 3.03
CA SER A 89 -2.50 2.23 3.02
C SER A 89 -3.02 1.06 3.86
N VAL A 90 -2.15 0.14 4.24
CA VAL A 90 -2.47 -1.06 5.04
C VAL A 90 -3.13 -0.67 6.37
N CYS A 91 -2.63 0.38 7.02
CA CYS A 91 -3.13 0.86 8.30
C CYS A 91 -4.62 1.28 8.31
N TYR A 92 -5.22 1.52 7.15
CA TYR A 92 -6.64 1.89 7.00
C TYR A 92 -7.54 0.70 6.64
N ILE A 93 -6.98 -0.49 6.43
CA ILE A 93 -7.68 -1.68 5.96
C ILE A 93 -7.88 -2.64 7.15
N ASP A 94 -9.09 -3.16 7.31
CA ASP A 94 -9.35 -4.26 8.25
C ASP A 94 -8.53 -5.49 7.84
N ILE A 95 -7.70 -6.02 8.73
CA ILE A 95 -6.73 -7.07 8.41
C ILE A 95 -7.41 -8.28 7.76
N ASP A 96 -8.41 -8.85 8.43
CA ASP A 96 -9.05 -10.08 7.95
C ASP A 96 -9.85 -9.88 6.67
N LYS A 97 -10.62 -8.77 6.60
CA LYS A 97 -11.38 -8.45 5.38
C LYS A 97 -10.46 -8.09 4.23
N GLY A 98 -9.34 -7.41 4.51
CA GLY A 98 -8.33 -7.08 3.52
C GLY A 98 -7.72 -8.33 2.89
N PHE A 99 -7.26 -9.29 3.69
CA PHE A 99 -6.70 -10.54 3.15
C PHE A 99 -7.74 -11.38 2.40
N LYS A 100 -8.97 -11.48 2.89
CA LYS A 100 -10.05 -12.15 2.16
C LYS A 100 -10.29 -11.49 0.81
N LYS A 101 -10.34 -10.16 0.79
CA LYS A 101 -10.53 -9.39 -0.44
C LYS A 101 -9.33 -9.54 -1.38
N ALA A 102 -8.11 -9.55 -0.86
CA ALA A 102 -6.92 -9.80 -1.65
C ALA A 102 -6.97 -11.19 -2.33
N ARG A 103 -7.42 -12.23 -1.63
CA ARG A 103 -7.62 -13.57 -2.22
C ARG A 103 -8.65 -13.57 -3.35
N GLU A 104 -9.74 -12.82 -3.19
CA GLU A 104 -10.79 -12.71 -4.22
C GLU A 104 -10.32 -11.95 -5.46
N ALA A 105 -9.40 -11.00 -5.31
CA ALA A 105 -8.92 -10.13 -6.37
C ALA A 105 -7.65 -10.63 -7.08
N LEU A 106 -6.91 -11.56 -6.48
CA LEU A 106 -5.68 -12.11 -7.05
C LEU A 106 -5.93 -13.32 -7.93
N LYS A 107 -5.16 -13.42 -9.01
CA LYS A 107 -4.99 -14.67 -9.77
C LYS A 107 -4.38 -15.75 -8.88
N GLU A 108 -4.53 -17.00 -9.27
CA GLU A 108 -3.79 -18.09 -8.64
C GLU A 108 -2.27 -17.86 -8.74
N GLY A 109 -1.57 -17.97 -7.61
CA GLY A 109 -0.14 -17.63 -7.52
C GLY A 109 0.17 -16.15 -7.68
N GLY A 110 -0.83 -15.27 -7.55
CA GLY A 110 -0.64 -13.83 -7.48
C GLY A 110 -0.02 -13.37 -6.17
N TYR A 111 0.38 -12.11 -6.09
CA TYR A 111 1.18 -11.57 -4.99
C TYR A 111 0.47 -10.40 -4.31
N LEU A 112 0.71 -10.26 -3.01
CA LEU A 112 0.43 -9.05 -2.25
C LEU A 112 1.77 -8.42 -1.83
N LEU A 113 1.99 -7.16 -2.20
CA LEU A 113 3.12 -6.36 -1.74
C LEU A 113 2.57 -5.24 -0.86
N ALA A 114 2.88 -5.31 0.42
CA ALA A 114 2.47 -4.33 1.41
C ALA A 114 3.69 -3.60 1.99
N SER A 115 3.60 -2.29 2.11
CA SER A 115 4.60 -1.46 2.78
C SER A 115 3.89 -0.41 3.63
N ASP A 116 4.09 -0.49 4.94
CA ASP A 116 3.47 0.42 5.91
C ASP A 116 4.24 0.41 7.23
N TYR A 117 3.80 1.20 8.19
CA TYR A 117 4.28 1.17 9.56
C TYR A 117 3.57 0.07 10.33
N PHE A 118 4.35 -0.85 10.91
CA PHE A 118 3.86 -1.92 11.78
C PHE A 118 4.40 -1.75 13.19
N VAL A 119 3.60 -2.16 14.18
CA VAL A 119 4.01 -2.20 15.58
C VAL A 119 4.50 -3.61 15.91
N PHE A 120 5.65 -3.72 16.56
CA PHE A 120 6.26 -5.00 16.94
C PHE A 120 6.00 -5.39 18.40
N PHE A 121 5.39 -4.50 19.20
CA PHE A 121 5.15 -4.76 20.63
C PHE A 121 3.72 -4.41 21.01
N LYS A 122 3.10 -5.34 21.76
CA LYS A 122 1.74 -5.18 22.31
C LYS A 122 1.62 -4.21 23.49
N ASP A 123 2.61 -3.37 23.75
CA ASP A 123 2.49 -2.39 24.82
C ASP A 123 1.62 -1.21 24.41
N HIS A 124 0.32 -1.41 24.56
CA HIS A 124 -0.72 -0.43 24.23
C HIS A 124 -0.81 0.73 25.25
N SER A 125 0.06 0.79 26.26
CA SER A 125 -0.16 1.67 27.40
C SER A 125 0.16 3.14 27.18
N ASN A 126 0.90 3.53 26.11
CA ASN A 126 1.39 4.91 26.01
C ASN A 126 1.48 5.55 24.61
N SER A 127 0.98 4.97 23.53
CA SER A 127 1.12 5.62 22.24
C SER A 127 -0.19 6.20 21.71
N LEU A 128 -0.41 7.49 21.95
CA LEU A 128 -1.46 8.30 21.30
C LEU A 128 -1.27 8.41 19.77
N HIS A 129 -0.12 8.00 19.23
CA HIS A 129 0.32 8.28 17.86
C HIS A 129 0.10 7.15 16.85
N PHE A 130 -0.22 5.92 17.29
CA PHE A 130 -0.30 4.76 16.40
C PHE A 130 -1.63 4.00 16.45
N LYS A 131 -2.74 4.71 16.64
CA LYS A 131 -4.08 4.08 16.67
C LYS A 131 -4.48 3.34 15.39
N SER A 132 -3.81 3.62 14.28
CA SER A 132 -4.07 3.02 12.98
C SER A 132 -3.03 1.99 12.54
N SER A 133 -1.93 1.78 13.29
CA SER A 133 -0.91 0.81 12.90
C SER A 133 -1.31 -0.59 13.32
N HIS A 134 -1.07 -1.57 12.44
CA HIS A 134 -1.28 -2.96 12.74
C HIS A 134 -0.08 -3.57 13.46
N ASP A 135 -0.36 -4.53 14.35
CA ASP A 135 0.65 -5.40 14.94
C ASP A 135 1.17 -6.38 13.87
N MET A 136 2.50 -6.47 13.72
CA MET A 136 3.13 -7.28 12.67
C MET A 136 2.77 -8.77 12.80
N ASP A 137 2.79 -9.32 14.02
CA ASP A 137 2.49 -10.74 14.24
C ASP A 137 1.04 -11.04 13.88
N THR A 138 0.11 -10.16 14.28
CA THR A 138 -1.31 -10.26 13.94
C THR A 138 -1.50 -10.21 12.43
N TYR A 139 -0.83 -9.30 11.74
CA TYR A 139 -0.90 -9.17 10.28
C TYR A 139 -0.39 -10.42 9.57
N LEU A 140 0.78 -10.94 9.95
CA LEU A 140 1.36 -12.13 9.35
C LEU A 140 0.55 -13.40 9.65
N ASN A 141 -0.01 -13.53 10.86
CA ASN A 141 -0.88 -14.65 11.20
C ASN A 141 -2.16 -14.64 10.36
N SER A 142 -2.82 -13.50 10.23
CA SER A 142 -4.01 -13.37 9.39
C SER A 142 -3.69 -13.62 7.90
N ALA A 143 -2.52 -13.16 7.40
CA ALA A 143 -2.07 -13.51 6.07
C ALA A 143 -2.01 -15.01 5.86
N LYS A 144 -1.37 -15.74 6.78
CA LYS A 144 -1.24 -17.19 6.74
C LYS A 144 -2.60 -17.91 6.80
N GLU A 145 -3.49 -17.47 7.68
CA GLU A 145 -4.84 -18.02 7.82
C GLU A 145 -5.68 -17.84 6.55
N ASN A 146 -5.42 -16.76 5.80
CA ASN A 146 -6.06 -16.49 4.51
C ASN A 146 -5.30 -17.10 3.31
N GLY A 147 -4.34 -18.00 3.54
CA GLY A 147 -3.65 -18.77 2.51
C GLY A 147 -2.51 -18.03 1.80
N PHE A 148 -1.98 -16.97 2.40
CA PHE A 148 -0.77 -16.31 1.94
C PHE A 148 0.47 -16.92 2.59
N ASN A 149 1.57 -16.97 1.86
CA ASN A 149 2.87 -17.35 2.36
C ASN A 149 3.81 -16.15 2.27
N LEU A 150 4.47 -15.81 3.36
CA LEU A 150 5.48 -14.76 3.37
C LEU A 150 6.68 -15.20 2.52
N ILE A 151 6.97 -14.45 1.48
CA ILE A 151 8.10 -14.72 0.57
C ILE A 151 9.31 -13.89 0.96
N LYS A 152 9.07 -12.63 1.33
CA LYS A 152 10.14 -11.68 1.68
C LYS A 152 9.62 -10.63 2.64
N GLN A 153 10.45 -10.27 3.60
CA GLN A 153 10.26 -9.15 4.50
C GLN A 153 11.51 -8.28 4.45
N TYR A 154 11.31 -6.97 4.46
CA TYR A 154 12.39 -5.99 4.50
C TYR A 154 12.05 -4.89 5.50
N ASP A 155 12.94 -4.67 6.46
CA ASP A 155 12.83 -3.56 7.39
C ASP A 155 13.50 -2.32 6.79
N GLN A 156 12.73 -1.27 6.58
CA GLN A 156 13.20 0.00 6.02
C GLN A 156 13.21 1.13 7.06
N THR A 157 13.07 0.81 8.33
CA THR A 157 12.94 1.78 9.43
C THR A 157 14.08 2.79 9.42
N GLU A 158 15.32 2.34 9.34
CA GLU A 158 16.50 3.24 9.29
C GLU A 158 16.45 4.23 8.12
N ASN A 159 15.91 3.82 6.98
CA ASN A 159 15.79 4.68 5.80
C ASN A 159 14.66 5.70 5.90
N THR A 160 13.66 5.44 6.74
CA THR A 160 12.49 6.32 6.94
C THR A 160 12.67 7.27 8.13
N MET A 161 13.49 6.92 9.12
CA MET A 161 13.76 7.74 10.33
C MET A 161 14.22 9.15 9.99
N LEU A 162 15.07 9.35 9.01
CA LEU A 162 15.52 10.68 8.57
C LEU A 162 14.36 11.59 8.16
N THR A 163 13.28 11.04 7.62
CA THR A 163 12.07 11.80 7.25
C THR A 163 11.29 12.21 8.49
N LEU A 164 11.22 11.34 9.49
CA LEU A 164 10.56 11.62 10.78
C LEU A 164 11.36 12.66 11.59
N ASP A 165 12.68 12.54 11.63
CA ASP A 165 13.56 13.51 12.28
C ASP A 165 13.41 14.90 11.64
N TYR A 166 13.31 14.96 10.32
CA TYR A 166 13.06 16.19 9.60
C TYR A 166 11.68 16.76 9.91
N ALA A 167 10.65 15.94 10.00
CA ALA A 167 9.31 16.38 10.39
C ALA A 167 9.28 16.88 11.83
N ASN A 168 9.91 16.19 12.78
CA ASN A 168 10.02 16.62 14.17
C ASN A 168 10.77 17.95 14.30
N TYR A 169 11.87 18.12 13.57
CA TYR A 169 12.62 19.39 13.54
C TYR A 169 11.74 20.58 13.12
N PHE A 170 10.81 20.39 12.17
CA PHE A 170 9.86 21.43 11.78
C PHE A 170 8.79 21.67 12.84
N ILE A 171 8.23 20.62 13.43
CA ILE A 171 7.19 20.70 14.46
C ILE A 171 7.72 21.47 15.67
N GLU A 172 8.92 21.14 16.17
CA GLU A 172 9.56 21.81 17.31
C GLU A 172 9.86 23.30 17.08
N ARG A 173 9.97 23.71 15.82
CA ARG A 173 10.34 25.07 15.46
C ARG A 173 9.13 25.99 15.20
N PHE A 174 7.94 25.44 15.04
CA PHE A 174 6.72 26.19 14.71
C PHE A 174 5.60 26.02 15.75
N ILE A 175 5.86 25.36 16.89
CA ILE A 175 5.04 25.32 18.09
C ILE A 175 5.77 26.05 19.23
#